data_359e278d9ceaecd28e8bf7e61ddbda99
#
_entry.id   359e278d9ceaecd28e8bf7e61ddbda99
#
_cell.length_a   1.000
_cell.length_b   1.000
_cell.length_c   1.000
_cell.angle_alpha   90.00
_cell.angle_beta   90.00
_cell.angle_gamma   90.00
#
_symmetry.space_group_name_H-M   'P 1'
#
loop_
_entity.id
_entity.type
_entity.pdbx_description
1 polymer ?
#
loop_
_entity_poly.entity_id
_entity_poly.type
_entity_poly.pdbx_seq_one_letter_code
_entity_poly.pdbx_strand_id
1 'polypeptide(L)'
;AAEKKKCKQFIFASSEWVYDNFTNEEEKTEKSIINIANITSEYALSKLVSEANLRQKYQHGFCNITILRFGIIYGTRKKNWSAVESIFNSVKYNDEVVVGSMKTGRCFVHVSDIVKGIIKSIGLKGFEIINLEGNNLITLGNVIDISCKIVKKNISIEEKTPDSVSVRKVSSKKAQELINWQTEIELADSLKELNKFF
;
A
#
# COMPACT_ATOMS: atom_id res chain seq x y z
N ALA A 1 -13.43 2.24 -24.11
CA ALA A 1 -12.19 2.12 -24.90
C ALA A 1 -11.72 0.66 -24.95
N ALA A 2 -11.42 0.01 -23.82
CA ALA A 2 -10.85 -1.35 -23.76
C ALA A 2 -11.75 -2.41 -24.45
N GLU A 3 -13.07 -2.35 -24.23
CA GLU A 3 -14.04 -3.25 -24.85
C GLU A 3 -14.04 -3.12 -26.39
N LYS A 4 -14.06 -1.88 -26.91
CA LYS A 4 -13.98 -1.60 -28.37
C LYS A 4 -12.66 -2.09 -28.98
N LYS A 5 -11.58 -2.14 -28.22
CA LYS A 5 -10.25 -2.60 -28.66
C LYS A 5 -10.02 -4.09 -28.47
N LYS A 6 -11.02 -4.85 -28.00
CA LYS A 6 -10.94 -6.30 -27.76
C LYS A 6 -9.73 -6.68 -26.89
N CYS A 7 -9.51 -5.93 -25.78
CA CYS A 7 -8.42 -6.21 -24.86
C CYS A 7 -8.56 -7.64 -24.31
N LYS A 8 -7.43 -8.34 -24.19
CA LYS A 8 -7.40 -9.72 -23.66
C LYS A 8 -7.40 -9.75 -22.14
N GLN A 9 -6.92 -8.68 -21.51
CA GLN A 9 -6.88 -8.50 -20.06
C GLN A 9 -7.03 -7.03 -19.70
N PHE A 10 -7.72 -6.76 -18.60
CA PHE A 10 -7.82 -5.44 -17.99
C PHE A 10 -7.26 -5.53 -16.56
N ILE A 11 -6.19 -4.77 -16.28
CA ILE A 11 -5.59 -4.69 -14.95
C ILE A 11 -6.02 -3.37 -14.32
N PHE A 12 -6.61 -3.44 -13.14
CA PHE A 12 -7.12 -2.27 -12.41
C PHE A 12 -6.33 -2.01 -11.14
N ALA A 13 -5.81 -0.80 -11.02
CA ALA A 13 -5.16 -0.32 -9.80
C ALA A 13 -6.22 0.06 -8.76
N SER A 14 -6.47 -0.84 -7.81
CA SER A 14 -7.28 -0.62 -6.62
C SER A 14 -6.39 -0.28 -5.42
N SER A 15 -6.90 -0.39 -4.21
CA SER A 15 -6.19 0.02 -3.00
C SER A 15 -6.60 -0.83 -1.79
N GLU A 16 -5.73 -0.98 -0.79
CA GLU A 16 -6.03 -1.52 0.53
C GLU A 16 -7.14 -0.73 1.26
N TRP A 17 -7.34 0.54 0.89
CA TRP A 17 -8.35 1.40 1.50
C TRP A 17 -9.77 0.88 1.34
N VAL A 18 -10.01 -0.05 0.40
CA VAL A 18 -11.32 -0.72 0.25
C VAL A 18 -11.67 -1.60 1.44
N TYR A 19 -10.68 -2.03 2.24
CA TYR A 19 -10.92 -2.91 3.37
C TYR A 19 -11.52 -2.21 4.58
N ASP A 20 -11.50 -0.93 4.67
CA ASP A 20 -12.00 -0.12 5.77
C ASP A 20 -12.17 -0.86 7.13
N ASN A 21 -12.08 -0.17 8.28
CA ASN A 21 -12.20 -0.75 9.64
C ASN A 21 -11.30 -1.98 9.90
N PHE A 22 -10.10 -1.68 10.37
CA PHE A 22 -9.20 -2.68 10.92
C PHE A 22 -9.32 -2.71 12.44
N THR A 23 -9.40 -3.89 13.03
CA THR A 23 -9.04 -4.09 14.43
C THR A 23 -7.52 -4.31 14.50
N ASN A 24 -6.90 -3.97 15.65
CA ASN A 24 -5.44 -4.01 15.78
C ASN A 24 -4.82 -5.40 15.58
N GLU A 25 -5.61 -6.47 15.70
CA GLU A 25 -5.17 -7.85 15.57
C GLU A 25 -5.56 -8.49 14.23
N GLU A 26 -6.35 -7.79 13.42
CA GLU A 26 -6.93 -8.36 12.19
C GLU A 26 -5.98 -8.21 11.01
N GLU A 27 -5.78 -9.31 10.27
CA GLU A 27 -5.16 -9.30 8.95
C GLU A 27 -6.22 -9.47 7.87
N LYS A 28 -6.36 -8.48 6.99
CA LYS A 28 -7.29 -8.55 5.85
C LYS A 28 -6.68 -9.36 4.70
N THR A 29 -7.55 -10.11 4.03
CA THR A 29 -7.23 -10.89 2.82
C THR A 29 -8.22 -10.54 1.72
N GLU A 30 -8.02 -11.03 0.51
CA GLU A 30 -8.96 -10.83 -0.60
C GLU A 30 -10.33 -11.48 -0.36
N LYS A 31 -10.42 -12.38 0.63
CA LYS A 31 -11.67 -13.03 1.07
C LYS A 31 -12.39 -12.29 2.19
N SER A 32 -11.76 -11.27 2.78
CA SER A 32 -12.36 -10.47 3.87
C SER A 32 -13.62 -9.78 3.38
N ILE A 33 -14.67 -9.81 4.21
CA ILE A 33 -15.92 -9.13 3.92
C ILE A 33 -15.71 -7.62 4.03
N ILE A 34 -16.13 -6.90 3.01
CA ILE A 34 -16.11 -5.44 2.97
C ILE A 34 -17.53 -4.95 3.25
N ASN A 35 -17.71 -4.24 4.37
CA ASN A 35 -18.97 -3.59 4.67
C ASN A 35 -18.97 -2.16 4.11
N ILE A 36 -19.72 -1.94 3.05
CA ILE A 36 -19.79 -0.64 2.38
C ILE A 36 -20.28 0.49 3.31
N ALA A 37 -21.08 0.18 4.32
CA ALA A 37 -21.55 1.17 5.29
C ALA A 37 -20.43 1.75 6.17
N ASN A 38 -19.32 1.06 6.29
CA ASN A 38 -18.16 1.48 7.07
C ASN A 38 -17.16 2.33 6.27
N ILE A 39 -17.35 2.45 4.94
CA ILE A 39 -16.43 3.21 4.09
C ILE A 39 -16.69 4.69 4.26
N THR A 40 -15.73 5.40 4.85
CA THR A 40 -15.80 6.84 5.11
C THR A 40 -15.05 7.69 4.08
N SER A 41 -14.22 7.06 3.24
CA SER A 41 -13.41 7.71 2.22
C SER A 41 -14.04 7.60 0.83
N GLU A 42 -14.29 8.74 0.17
CA GLU A 42 -14.74 8.80 -1.23
C GLU A 42 -13.78 8.07 -2.17
N TYR A 43 -12.48 8.15 -1.88
CA TYR A 43 -11.45 7.42 -2.64
C TYR A 43 -11.66 5.90 -2.53
N ALA A 44 -11.81 5.37 -1.31
CA ALA A 44 -12.05 3.95 -1.08
C ALA A 44 -13.35 3.49 -1.75
N LEU A 45 -14.42 4.29 -1.59
CA LEU A 45 -15.71 4.02 -2.22
C LEU A 45 -15.60 3.98 -3.76
N SER A 46 -14.89 4.93 -4.36
CA SER A 46 -14.68 4.97 -5.82
C SER A 46 -13.96 3.72 -6.33
N LYS A 47 -12.96 3.22 -5.57
CA LYS A 47 -12.26 1.98 -5.92
C LYS A 47 -13.19 0.77 -5.81
N LEU A 48 -13.96 0.65 -4.72
CA LEU A 48 -14.87 -0.47 -4.50
C LEU A 48 -15.99 -0.52 -5.57
N VAL A 49 -16.57 0.62 -5.90
CA VAL A 49 -17.57 0.71 -6.99
C VAL A 49 -16.96 0.28 -8.33
N SER A 50 -15.71 0.68 -8.60
CA SER A 50 -15.00 0.26 -9.80
C SER A 50 -14.75 -1.25 -9.83
N GLU A 51 -14.36 -1.86 -8.70
CA GLU A 51 -14.19 -3.32 -8.57
C GLU A 51 -15.53 -4.06 -8.85
N ALA A 52 -16.64 -3.56 -8.29
CA ALA A 52 -17.97 -4.13 -8.50
C ALA A 52 -18.39 -4.05 -9.98
N ASN A 53 -18.19 -2.89 -10.62
CA ASN A 53 -18.48 -2.71 -12.05
C ASN A 53 -17.62 -3.63 -12.93
N LEU A 54 -16.34 -3.81 -12.60
CA LEU A 54 -15.47 -4.72 -13.34
C LEU A 54 -15.89 -6.17 -13.18
N ARG A 55 -16.32 -6.58 -11.98
CA ARG A 55 -16.88 -7.93 -11.76
C ARG A 55 -18.10 -8.16 -12.63
N GLN A 56 -19.02 -7.21 -12.67
CA GLN A 56 -20.21 -7.29 -13.52
C GLN A 56 -19.83 -7.39 -15.01
N LYS A 57 -18.88 -6.56 -15.47
CA LYS A 57 -18.38 -6.62 -16.85
C LYS A 57 -17.77 -7.98 -17.19
N TYR A 58 -17.00 -8.56 -16.27
CA TYR A 58 -16.45 -9.90 -16.45
C TYR A 58 -17.55 -10.96 -16.61
N GLN A 59 -18.58 -10.92 -15.76
CA GLN A 59 -19.73 -11.84 -15.84
C GLN A 59 -20.49 -11.73 -17.15
N HIS A 60 -20.45 -10.58 -17.82
CA HIS A 60 -21.04 -10.35 -19.15
C HIS A 60 -20.06 -10.59 -20.31
N GLY A 61 -18.96 -11.30 -20.08
CA GLY A 61 -18.06 -11.74 -21.13
C GLY A 61 -17.07 -10.70 -21.64
N PHE A 62 -16.72 -9.67 -20.82
CA PHE A 62 -15.80 -8.62 -21.26
C PHE A 62 -14.42 -9.18 -21.61
N CYS A 63 -13.54 -9.41 -20.63
CA CYS A 63 -12.19 -9.98 -20.80
C CYS A 63 -11.67 -10.47 -19.47
N ASN A 64 -10.47 -11.06 -19.41
CA ASN A 64 -9.84 -11.36 -18.14
C ASN A 64 -9.62 -10.07 -17.33
N ILE A 65 -9.88 -10.09 -16.04
CA ILE A 65 -9.76 -8.92 -15.17
C ILE A 65 -8.87 -9.27 -13.99
N THR A 66 -7.89 -8.43 -13.74
CA THR A 66 -7.04 -8.50 -12.55
C THR A 66 -7.15 -7.20 -11.78
N ILE A 67 -7.62 -7.28 -10.56
CA ILE A 67 -7.69 -6.14 -9.63
C ILE A 67 -6.50 -6.24 -8.68
N LEU A 68 -5.66 -5.23 -8.66
CA LEU A 68 -4.52 -5.14 -7.77
C LEU A 68 -4.83 -4.11 -6.67
N ARG A 69 -5.03 -4.58 -5.45
CA ARG A 69 -5.18 -3.74 -4.27
C ARG A 69 -3.79 -3.41 -3.74
N PHE A 70 -3.35 -2.18 -3.99
CA PHE A 70 -2.05 -1.71 -3.56
C PHE A 70 -2.09 -1.25 -2.10
N GLY A 71 -1.06 -1.60 -1.36
CA GLY A 71 -0.73 -1.01 -0.08
C GLY A 71 -0.24 0.43 -0.18
N ILE A 72 0.26 0.96 0.94
CA ILE A 72 0.84 2.30 0.95
C ILE A 72 2.20 2.25 0.26
N ILE A 73 2.23 2.81 -0.95
CA ILE A 73 3.43 2.82 -1.80
C ILE A 73 4.36 3.93 -1.34
N TYR A 74 5.64 3.61 -1.20
CA TYR A 74 6.70 4.58 -0.96
C TYR A 74 7.87 4.39 -1.94
N GLY A 75 8.77 5.39 -2.03
CA GLY A 75 9.94 5.39 -2.90
C GLY A 75 10.36 6.79 -3.30
N THR A 76 11.45 6.91 -4.09
CA THR A 76 11.99 8.20 -4.52
C THR A 76 11.03 8.96 -5.42
N ARG A 77 10.53 10.11 -4.95
CA ARG A 77 9.63 11.00 -5.72
C ARG A 77 9.65 12.42 -5.18
N LYS A 78 9.39 13.38 -6.08
CA LYS A 78 9.44 14.82 -5.75
C LYS A 78 8.21 15.34 -5.00
N LYS A 79 7.05 14.71 -5.15
CA LYS A 79 5.75 15.16 -4.60
C LYS A 79 4.89 13.99 -4.19
N ASN A 80 3.79 14.27 -3.50
CA ASN A 80 2.79 13.29 -3.05
C ASN A 80 3.39 12.19 -2.15
N TRP A 81 4.16 12.63 -1.17
CA TRP A 81 4.85 11.74 -0.24
C TRP A 81 3.89 10.93 0.63
N SER A 82 4.25 9.69 0.90
CA SER A 82 3.66 8.90 1.97
C SER A 82 4.26 9.31 3.32
N ALA A 83 3.81 8.67 4.38
CA ALA A 83 4.40 8.90 5.71
C ALA A 83 5.91 8.58 5.74
N VAL A 84 6.38 7.61 4.93
CA VAL A 84 7.79 7.22 4.89
C VAL A 84 8.67 8.36 4.41
N GLU A 85 8.36 8.93 3.23
CA GLU A 85 9.15 10.03 2.68
C GLU A 85 9.02 11.30 3.52
N SER A 86 7.81 11.58 4.03
CA SER A 86 7.56 12.77 4.86
C SER A 86 8.36 12.73 6.16
N ILE A 87 8.36 11.58 6.85
CA ILE A 87 9.14 11.38 8.08
C ILE A 87 10.62 11.47 7.78
N PHE A 88 11.11 10.77 6.73
CA PHE A 88 12.52 10.82 6.37
C PHE A 88 12.99 12.25 6.08
N ASN A 89 12.21 13.01 5.31
CA ASN A 89 12.51 14.41 5.02
C ASN A 89 12.55 15.27 6.29
N SER A 90 11.58 15.07 7.21
CA SER A 90 11.57 15.80 8.48
C SER A 90 12.81 15.47 9.34
N VAL A 91 13.18 14.20 9.45
CA VAL A 91 14.40 13.80 10.16
C VAL A 91 15.65 14.43 9.55
N LYS A 92 15.71 14.52 8.22
CA LYS A 92 16.89 15.06 7.53
C LYS A 92 17.04 16.56 7.71
N TYR A 93 15.96 17.33 7.64
CA TYR A 93 16.04 18.78 7.52
C TYR A 93 15.52 19.57 8.73
N ASN A 94 14.73 18.96 9.61
CA ASN A 94 14.14 19.63 10.77
C ASN A 94 14.77 19.08 12.07
N ASP A 95 14.55 19.78 13.17
CA ASP A 95 14.97 19.35 14.51
C ASP A 95 13.85 18.60 15.26
N GLU A 96 12.68 18.54 14.66
CA GLU A 96 11.51 17.85 15.20
C GLU A 96 10.75 17.09 14.12
N VAL A 97 10.22 15.92 14.50
CA VAL A 97 9.25 15.14 13.72
C VAL A 97 7.93 15.10 14.45
N VAL A 98 6.87 15.44 13.75
CA VAL A 98 5.49 15.40 14.29
C VAL A 98 4.74 14.24 13.66
N VAL A 99 4.19 13.33 14.48
CA VAL A 99 3.37 12.20 14.04
C VAL A 99 2.09 12.12 14.85
N GLY A 100 1.09 11.36 14.39
CA GLY A 100 -0.10 11.08 15.17
C GLY A 100 0.25 10.20 16.38
N SER A 101 0.67 8.98 16.11
CA SER A 101 1.21 8.04 17.10
C SER A 101 2.35 7.25 16.48
N MET A 102 3.46 7.11 17.20
CA MET A 102 4.59 6.27 16.80
C MET A 102 4.22 4.80 16.62
N LYS A 103 3.17 4.34 17.31
CA LYS A 103 2.65 2.96 17.23
C LYS A 103 1.77 2.71 16.01
N THR A 104 1.38 3.75 15.27
CA THR A 104 0.63 3.59 14.02
C THR A 104 1.45 2.76 13.02
N GLY A 105 0.86 1.65 12.54
CA GLY A 105 1.55 0.65 11.72
C GLY A 105 0.88 0.40 10.37
N ARG A 106 1.70 0.15 9.35
CA ARG A 106 1.29 -0.16 7.97
C ARG A 106 2.21 -1.20 7.35
N CYS A 107 1.68 -1.92 6.36
CA CYS A 107 2.48 -2.78 5.49
C CYS A 107 2.95 -1.96 4.27
N PHE A 108 3.94 -1.07 4.47
CA PHE A 108 4.46 -0.24 3.38
C PHE A 108 5.12 -1.10 2.30
N VAL A 109 4.92 -0.73 1.04
CA VAL A 109 5.46 -1.45 -0.12
C VAL A 109 6.25 -0.50 -1.03
N HIS A 110 7.46 -0.91 -1.43
CA HIS A 110 8.28 -0.09 -2.31
C HIS A 110 7.72 -0.07 -3.74
N VAL A 111 7.82 1.07 -4.41
CA VAL A 111 7.29 1.25 -5.77
C VAL A 111 7.83 0.25 -6.77
N SER A 112 9.11 -0.14 -6.66
CA SER A 112 9.72 -1.15 -7.55
C SER A 112 9.11 -2.54 -7.36
N ASP A 113 8.71 -2.91 -6.13
CA ASP A 113 8.04 -4.18 -5.88
C ASP A 113 6.61 -4.15 -6.44
N ILE A 114 5.91 -3.02 -6.34
CA ILE A 114 4.60 -2.83 -7.03
C ILE A 114 4.75 -3.05 -8.53
N VAL A 115 5.76 -2.44 -9.17
CA VAL A 115 6.01 -2.62 -10.61
C VAL A 115 6.23 -4.09 -10.97
N LYS A 116 7.03 -4.82 -10.18
CA LYS A 116 7.22 -6.28 -10.36
C LYS A 116 5.89 -7.04 -10.23
N GLY A 117 5.05 -6.68 -9.25
CA GLY A 117 3.72 -7.29 -9.06
C GLY A 117 2.79 -7.06 -10.25
N ILE A 118 2.76 -5.83 -10.79
CA ILE A 118 1.99 -5.52 -11.99
C ILE A 118 2.47 -6.37 -13.18
N ILE A 119 3.78 -6.43 -13.41
CA ILE A 119 4.35 -7.21 -14.52
C ILE A 119 4.01 -8.70 -14.37
N LYS A 120 4.17 -9.27 -13.18
CA LYS A 120 3.86 -10.68 -12.91
C LYS A 120 2.37 -11.01 -13.04
N SER A 121 1.49 -10.02 -12.92
CA SER A 121 0.04 -10.20 -13.09
C SER A 121 -0.41 -10.20 -14.56
N ILE A 122 0.46 -9.84 -15.49
CA ILE A 122 0.14 -9.84 -16.92
C ILE A 122 -0.06 -11.27 -17.42
N GLY A 123 -1.16 -11.52 -18.09
CA GLY A 123 -1.51 -12.83 -18.65
C GLY A 123 -2.37 -13.72 -17.74
N LEU A 124 -2.67 -13.27 -16.51
CA LEU A 124 -3.62 -13.98 -15.65
C LEU A 124 -4.99 -14.13 -16.33
N LYS A 125 -5.60 -15.28 -16.13
CA LYS A 125 -6.92 -15.62 -16.70
C LYS A 125 -8.02 -15.47 -15.65
N GLY A 126 -9.23 -15.24 -16.12
CA GLY A 126 -10.40 -15.17 -15.26
C GLY A 126 -10.55 -13.80 -14.59
N PHE A 127 -11.13 -13.83 -13.40
CA PHE A 127 -11.34 -12.64 -12.56
C PHE A 127 -10.54 -12.83 -11.25
N GLU A 128 -9.50 -12.05 -11.08
CA GLU A 128 -8.63 -12.13 -9.92
C GLU A 128 -8.57 -10.81 -9.17
N ILE A 129 -8.60 -10.91 -7.84
CA ILE A 129 -8.27 -9.82 -6.92
C ILE A 129 -7.01 -10.24 -6.17
N ILE A 130 -6.02 -9.36 -6.10
CA ILE A 130 -4.71 -9.65 -5.50
C ILE A 130 -4.25 -8.43 -4.69
N ASN A 131 -3.86 -8.66 -3.45
CA ASN A 131 -3.20 -7.65 -2.64
C ASN A 131 -1.71 -7.60 -2.97
N LEU A 132 -1.18 -6.39 -3.14
CA LEU A 132 0.26 -6.14 -3.24
C LEU A 132 0.68 -5.23 -2.08
N GLU A 133 1.06 -5.85 -0.98
CA GLU A 133 1.38 -5.22 0.30
C GLU A 133 2.78 -5.57 0.78
N GLY A 134 3.32 -4.78 1.69
CA GLY A 134 4.55 -5.12 2.38
C GLY A 134 4.40 -6.38 3.24
N ASN A 135 5.45 -7.18 3.32
CA ASN A 135 5.44 -8.42 4.13
C ASN A 135 5.45 -8.14 5.64
N ASN A 136 5.97 -6.98 6.05
CA ASN A 136 6.17 -6.63 7.44
C ASN A 136 5.32 -5.43 7.85
N LEU A 137 4.73 -5.53 9.05
CA LEU A 137 4.13 -4.37 9.70
C LEU A 137 5.25 -3.43 10.18
N ILE A 138 5.24 -2.19 9.69
CA ILE A 138 6.22 -1.15 10.01
C ILE A 138 5.49 -0.01 10.70
N THR A 139 5.95 0.36 11.90
CA THR A 139 5.39 1.50 12.62
C THR A 139 6.04 2.82 12.18
N LEU A 140 5.38 3.94 12.45
CA LEU A 140 5.98 5.26 12.21
C LEU A 140 7.23 5.46 13.06
N GLY A 141 7.26 4.92 14.27
CA GLY A 141 8.46 4.87 15.12
C GLY A 141 9.62 4.14 14.44
N ASN A 142 9.37 2.98 13.81
CA ASN A 142 10.42 2.27 13.07
C ASN A 142 10.98 3.11 11.91
N VAL A 143 10.12 3.85 11.19
CA VAL A 143 10.57 4.74 10.12
C VAL A 143 11.47 5.86 10.68
N ILE A 144 11.07 6.48 11.80
CA ILE A 144 11.87 7.51 12.48
C ILE A 144 13.22 6.96 12.91
N ASP A 145 13.24 5.83 13.62
CA ASP A 145 14.47 5.23 14.16
C ASP A 145 15.47 4.88 13.06
N ILE A 146 15.00 4.27 11.96
CA ILE A 146 15.86 3.92 10.84
C ILE A 146 16.36 5.19 10.15
N SER A 147 15.50 6.19 9.98
CA SER A 147 15.88 7.49 9.38
C SER A 147 16.96 8.19 10.20
N CYS A 148 16.80 8.26 11.52
CA CYS A 148 17.80 8.83 12.45
C CYS A 148 19.15 8.15 12.33
N LYS A 149 19.16 6.82 12.26
CA LYS A 149 20.41 6.04 12.09
C LYS A 149 21.10 6.35 10.75
N ILE A 150 20.33 6.49 9.66
CA ILE A 150 20.88 6.77 8.32
C ILE A 150 21.44 8.19 8.25
N VAL A 151 20.68 9.16 8.76
CA VAL A 151 21.08 10.58 8.76
C VAL A 151 22.12 10.89 9.82
N LYS A 152 22.31 10.00 10.82
CA LYS A 152 23.16 10.17 12.01
C LYS A 152 22.76 11.41 12.83
N LYS A 153 21.47 11.61 13.02
CA LYS A 153 20.89 12.75 13.73
C LYS A 153 19.94 12.26 14.82
N ASN A 154 20.02 12.88 16.00
CA ASN A 154 18.97 12.78 17.01
C ASN A 154 17.96 13.88 16.78
N ILE A 155 16.68 13.57 16.98
CA ILE A 155 15.57 14.49 16.70
C ILE A 155 14.55 14.43 17.83
N SER A 156 13.90 15.55 18.13
CA SER A 156 12.71 15.54 18.98
C SER A 156 11.50 14.93 18.26
N ILE A 157 10.64 14.25 19.00
CA ILE A 157 9.44 13.61 18.45
C ILE A 157 8.23 14.15 19.20
N GLU A 158 7.30 14.74 18.48
CA GLU A 158 5.98 15.13 18.98
C GLU A 158 4.93 14.12 18.53
N GLU A 159 4.22 13.49 19.46
CA GLU A 159 3.03 12.67 19.19
C GLU A 159 1.76 13.48 19.47
N LYS A 160 0.99 13.82 18.44
CA LYS A 160 -0.26 14.60 18.59
C LYS A 160 -1.40 13.81 19.20
N THR A 161 -1.44 12.50 18.90
CA THR A 161 -2.53 11.61 19.34
C THR A 161 -1.95 10.24 19.71
N PRO A 162 -1.12 10.15 20.78
CA PRO A 162 -0.38 8.92 21.12
C PRO A 162 -1.28 7.72 21.38
N ASP A 163 -2.49 7.97 21.90
CA ASP A 163 -3.47 6.92 22.21
C ASP A 163 -4.34 6.51 21.00
N SER A 164 -4.31 7.28 19.92
CA SER A 164 -5.04 6.98 18.69
C SER A 164 -4.20 6.13 17.74
N VAL A 165 -4.01 4.87 18.13
CA VAL A 165 -3.21 3.91 17.36
C VAL A 165 -4.04 3.32 16.23
N SER A 166 -3.52 3.36 15.01
CA SER A 166 -4.12 2.72 13.83
C SER A 166 -3.16 1.71 13.23
N VAL A 167 -3.51 0.45 13.28
CA VAL A 167 -2.76 -0.64 12.65
C VAL A 167 -3.57 -1.20 11.49
N ARG A 168 -2.93 -1.29 10.32
CA ARG A 168 -3.53 -1.94 9.14
C ARG A 168 -2.59 -3.01 8.64
N LYS A 169 -3.08 -4.25 8.65
CA LYS A 169 -2.33 -5.41 8.19
C LYS A 169 -3.13 -6.13 7.10
N VAL A 170 -2.50 -6.27 5.94
CA VAL A 170 -3.11 -6.91 4.77
C VAL A 170 -2.16 -7.98 4.25
N SER A 171 -2.70 -9.16 3.96
CA SER A 171 -1.93 -10.31 3.52
C SER A 171 -1.70 -10.27 2.00
N SER A 172 -0.46 -10.51 1.59
CA SER A 172 -0.07 -10.73 0.18
C SER A 172 0.15 -12.20 -0.15
N LYS A 173 -0.32 -13.12 0.71
CA LYS A 173 -0.13 -14.56 0.52
C LYS A 173 -0.63 -15.04 -0.84
N LYS A 174 -1.79 -14.54 -1.30
CA LYS A 174 -2.32 -14.87 -2.62
C LYS A 174 -1.40 -14.42 -3.76
N ALA A 175 -0.76 -13.26 -3.64
CA ALA A 175 0.22 -12.80 -4.63
C ALA A 175 1.41 -13.76 -4.70
N GLN A 176 1.90 -14.22 -3.55
CA GLN A 176 2.99 -15.19 -3.51
C GLN A 176 2.60 -16.52 -4.17
N GLU A 177 1.41 -17.05 -3.85
CA GLU A 177 0.92 -18.34 -4.37
C GLU A 177 0.60 -18.28 -5.87
N LEU A 178 -0.05 -17.20 -6.34
CA LEU A 178 -0.59 -17.14 -7.70
C LEU A 178 0.41 -16.61 -8.74
N ILE A 179 1.24 -15.63 -8.36
CA ILE A 179 2.18 -14.97 -9.27
C ILE A 179 3.63 -15.00 -8.78
N ASN A 180 3.94 -15.77 -7.75
CA ASN A 180 5.27 -15.85 -7.14
C ASN A 180 5.86 -14.46 -6.85
N TRP A 181 5.06 -13.60 -6.19
CA TRP A 181 5.43 -12.24 -5.84
C TRP A 181 5.47 -12.05 -4.33
N GLN A 182 6.50 -11.38 -3.88
CA GLN A 182 6.67 -10.85 -2.53
C GLN A 182 7.51 -9.58 -2.59
N THR A 183 7.51 -8.80 -1.52
CA THR A 183 8.42 -7.64 -1.43
C THR A 183 9.86 -8.12 -1.25
N GLU A 184 10.78 -7.44 -1.94
CA GLU A 184 12.21 -7.72 -1.91
C GLU A 184 13.02 -6.55 -1.36
N ILE A 185 12.45 -5.33 -1.37
CA ILE A 185 13.15 -4.12 -0.95
C ILE A 185 12.88 -3.84 0.52
N GLU A 186 13.95 -3.87 1.30
CA GLU A 186 13.91 -3.52 2.71
C GLU A 186 13.81 -2.01 2.92
N LEU A 187 13.04 -1.59 3.96
CA LEU A 187 12.85 -0.18 4.28
C LEU A 187 14.18 0.57 4.45
N ALA A 188 15.13 -0.04 5.16
CA ALA A 188 16.42 0.60 5.42
C ALA A 188 17.21 0.89 4.13
N ASP A 189 17.14 0.02 3.13
CA ASP A 189 17.85 0.22 1.87
C ASP A 189 17.19 1.30 1.02
N SER A 190 15.86 1.31 0.98
CA SER A 190 15.14 2.39 0.32
C SER A 190 15.34 3.76 0.98
N LEU A 191 15.42 3.83 2.32
CA LEU A 191 15.72 5.09 3.02
C LEU A 191 17.15 5.58 2.74
N LYS A 192 18.11 4.68 2.52
CA LYS A 192 19.46 5.06 2.03
C LYS A 192 19.40 5.68 0.62
N GLU A 193 18.53 5.16 -0.25
CA GLU A 193 18.30 5.75 -1.57
C GLU A 193 17.66 7.14 -1.46
N LEU A 194 16.63 7.27 -0.62
CA LEU A 194 16.01 8.58 -0.32
C LEU A 194 17.03 9.59 0.20
N ASN A 195 17.99 9.16 1.03
CA ASN A 195 19.05 10.05 1.53
C ASN A 195 19.94 10.64 0.43
N LYS A 196 20.13 9.91 -0.65
CA LYS A 196 20.88 10.41 -1.83
C LYS A 196 20.02 11.29 -2.74
N PHE A 197 18.70 11.04 -2.74
CA PHE A 197 17.76 11.75 -3.61
C PHE A 197 17.36 13.12 -3.06
N PHE A 198 17.18 13.27 -1.75
CA PHE A 198 16.94 14.54 -1.05
C PHE A 198 18.24 15.23 -0.66
#